data_9856585300c1fe6b076ac000e742a1f1
#
_entry.id   9856585300c1fe6b076ac000e742a1f1
#
_cell.length_a   1.000
_cell.length_b   1.000
_cell.length_c   1.000
_cell.angle_alpha   90.00
_cell.angle_beta   90.00
_cell.angle_gamma   90.00
#
_symmetry.space_group_name_H-M   'P 1'
#
loop_
_entity.id
_entity.type
_entity.pdbx_description
1 polymer ?
#
loop_
_entity_poly.entity_id
_entity_poly.type
_entity_poly.pdbx_seq_one_letter_code
_entity_poly.pdbx_strand_id
1 'polypeptide(L)'
;MKQILIQVDDKQIRLAEREAGQLTAIHIEQNQSSEKAGDIYLGRVRDVLPGMQAAFVDIGLKKNAYLSVDDIVTAKDGKKAGRKISELIQEGQALLVQIVKESTGTKAARVTTDISLQGRYIVYLPAGKQISVSRKIMDSAERDRLHAWMESHLIEEEGAIIRTQAARAGAEQLWAEIVYLRTRWLEALATDAKKKTPGLILAEGELISRYVREAFQTQVSEIVIDHANSYQQVKRLVEVLYPEYLDRLQFYQDRQPLFQRYGVDVQIDQLLARHVPLNNGGFLVFDRTEAMTVIDVNTGKFTGQGGSQWEDTITGMNLEAATEIAKQLRLRDIGGIVMIDFIDMKLPDNQEKVLDRLRRELMKDPTPTRLAGMTRLGLVELTRKKERKNIGEILMRSCPSCEGSGRVVTEEEVARRFREEVRGLIRHQEAEAIVAALPPAVHDIIQQTLVDDPFTYVELLAKRDPTLKPDEYKIMYAGKREEARRLFS
;
A
#
# COMPACT_ATOMS: atom_id res chain seq x y z
N MET A 1 -7.47 24.90 -3.04
CA MET A 1 -7.89 24.29 -4.31
C MET A 1 -7.12 22.98 -4.47
N LYS A 2 -7.82 21.88 -4.76
CA LYS A 2 -7.26 20.54 -4.86
C LYS A 2 -6.70 20.30 -6.26
N GLN A 3 -5.42 19.97 -6.36
CA GLN A 3 -4.70 19.64 -7.59
C GLN A 3 -4.32 18.17 -7.57
N ILE A 4 -4.47 17.48 -8.70
CA ILE A 4 -4.11 16.08 -8.89
C ILE A 4 -3.00 15.99 -9.92
N LEU A 5 -1.91 15.34 -9.55
CA LEU A 5 -0.77 15.07 -10.41
C LEU A 5 -0.66 13.56 -10.65
N ILE A 6 -0.60 13.15 -11.90
CA ILE A 6 -0.51 11.74 -12.30
C ILE A 6 0.75 11.57 -13.15
N GLN A 7 1.71 10.85 -12.59
CA GLN A 7 2.97 10.50 -13.24
C GLN A 7 2.97 9.00 -13.55
N VAL A 8 3.27 8.66 -14.79
CA VAL A 8 3.26 7.27 -15.28
C VAL A 8 4.59 6.93 -15.94
N ASP A 9 5.22 5.87 -15.48
CA ASP A 9 6.37 5.27 -16.16
C ASP A 9 6.14 3.76 -16.42
N ASP A 10 7.10 3.09 -17.07
CA ASP A 10 7.00 1.67 -17.42
C ASP A 10 6.83 0.74 -16.22
N LYS A 11 7.23 1.18 -15.02
CA LYS A 11 7.28 0.34 -13.81
C LYS A 11 6.22 0.69 -12.80
N GLN A 12 5.76 1.94 -12.78
CA GLN A 12 4.85 2.43 -11.73
C GLN A 12 3.96 3.58 -12.20
N ILE A 13 2.83 3.69 -11.52
CA ILE A 13 1.93 4.84 -11.58
C ILE A 13 2.02 5.53 -10.23
N ARG A 14 2.30 6.84 -10.27
CA ARG A 14 2.32 7.69 -9.07
C ARG A 14 1.23 8.74 -9.19
N LEU A 15 0.46 8.89 -8.15
CA LEU A 15 -0.63 9.85 -8.11
C LEU A 15 -0.53 10.66 -6.81
N ALA A 16 -0.50 11.96 -6.92
CA ALA A 16 -0.40 12.88 -5.80
C ALA A 16 -1.57 13.86 -5.78
N GLU A 17 -2.21 14.03 -4.62
CA GLU A 17 -3.11 15.15 -4.37
C GLU A 17 -2.38 16.23 -3.59
N ARG A 18 -2.64 17.48 -3.96
CA ARG A 18 -2.07 18.65 -3.29
C ARG A 18 -3.14 19.70 -3.03
N GLU A 19 -3.00 20.37 -1.89
CA GLU A 19 -3.76 21.58 -1.57
C GLU A 19 -2.79 22.66 -1.07
N ALA A 20 -2.90 23.85 -1.60
CA ALA A 20 -2.00 24.97 -1.28
C ALA A 20 -0.49 24.59 -1.35
N GLY A 21 -0.12 23.75 -2.31
CA GLY A 21 1.25 23.30 -2.50
C GLY A 21 1.69 22.13 -1.60
N GLN A 22 0.90 21.74 -0.62
CA GLN A 22 1.19 20.64 0.31
C GLN A 22 0.53 19.35 -0.15
N LEU A 23 1.25 18.23 0.00
CA LEU A 23 0.74 16.90 -0.28
C LEU A 23 -0.36 16.53 0.73
N THR A 24 -1.52 16.11 0.23
CA THR A 24 -2.67 15.67 1.04
C THR A 24 -2.98 14.19 0.88
N ALA A 25 -2.64 13.61 -0.28
CA ALA A 25 -2.68 12.17 -0.51
C ALA A 25 -1.61 11.76 -1.54
N ILE A 26 -1.11 10.52 -1.43
CA ILE A 26 -0.22 9.91 -2.40
C ILE A 26 -0.58 8.45 -2.60
N HIS A 27 -0.57 8.02 -3.86
CA HIS A 27 -0.79 6.63 -4.26
C HIS A 27 0.31 6.23 -5.23
N ILE A 28 0.96 5.10 -4.94
CA ILE A 28 2.00 4.55 -5.79
C ILE A 28 1.62 3.10 -6.07
N GLU A 29 1.51 2.76 -7.34
CA GLU A 29 1.20 1.42 -7.78
C GLU A 29 2.30 0.93 -8.74
N GLN A 30 2.84 -0.24 -8.48
CA GLN A 30 3.82 -0.87 -9.36
C GLN A 30 3.09 -1.61 -10.47
N ASN A 31 3.47 -1.37 -11.74
CA ASN A 31 2.88 -2.02 -12.91
C ASN A 31 3.08 -3.55 -12.95
N GLN A 32 3.83 -4.11 -11.99
CA GLN A 32 4.09 -5.55 -11.87
C GLN A 32 3.03 -6.33 -11.08
N SER A 33 2.09 -5.66 -10.41
CA SER A 33 0.97 -6.36 -9.77
C SER A 33 -0.03 -6.78 -10.85
N SER A 34 -0.10 -8.07 -11.06
CA SER A 34 -0.80 -8.68 -12.17
C SER A 34 -2.31 -8.76 -12.00
N GLU A 35 -2.84 -8.52 -10.81
CA GLU A 35 -4.26 -8.62 -10.49
C GLU A 35 -4.71 -7.47 -9.57
N LYS A 36 -5.72 -6.74 -10.01
CA LYS A 36 -6.27 -5.60 -9.27
C LYS A 36 -7.73 -5.84 -8.96
N ALA A 37 -8.17 -5.42 -7.78
CA ALA A 37 -9.58 -5.45 -7.43
C ALA A 37 -10.40 -4.66 -8.45
N GLY A 38 -11.43 -5.30 -9.01
CA GLY A 38 -12.25 -4.76 -10.10
C GLY A 38 -11.92 -5.33 -11.48
N ASP A 39 -10.71 -5.82 -11.72
CA ASP A 39 -10.33 -6.39 -13.01
C ASP A 39 -11.14 -7.65 -13.35
N ILE A 40 -11.52 -7.78 -14.62
CA ILE A 40 -12.33 -8.88 -15.13
C ILE A 40 -11.47 -9.77 -16.00
N TYR A 41 -11.51 -11.07 -15.72
CA TYR A 41 -10.75 -12.11 -16.39
C TYR A 41 -11.66 -13.15 -17.04
N LEU A 42 -11.23 -13.70 -18.17
CA LEU A 42 -11.66 -15.02 -18.57
C LEU A 42 -10.93 -16.04 -17.70
N GLY A 43 -11.66 -16.81 -16.92
CA GLY A 43 -11.14 -17.88 -16.07
C GLY A 43 -11.54 -19.25 -16.57
N ARG A 44 -10.75 -20.26 -16.16
CA ARG A 44 -11.07 -21.67 -16.34
C ARG A 44 -11.04 -22.39 -15.00
N VAL A 45 -12.12 -23.04 -14.63
CA VAL A 45 -12.19 -23.81 -13.39
C VAL A 45 -11.18 -24.95 -13.43
N ARG A 46 -10.28 -25.00 -12.45
CA ARG A 46 -9.26 -26.06 -12.32
C ARG A 46 -9.70 -27.14 -11.38
N ASP A 47 -10.12 -26.75 -10.19
CA ASP A 47 -10.52 -27.69 -9.14
C ASP A 47 -11.84 -27.21 -8.51
N VAL A 48 -12.74 -28.14 -8.24
CA VAL A 48 -13.96 -27.90 -7.48
C VAL A 48 -13.83 -28.64 -6.14
N LEU A 49 -13.98 -27.93 -5.03
CA LEU A 49 -13.80 -28.43 -3.66
C LEU A 49 -15.14 -28.41 -2.88
N PRO A 50 -15.96 -29.47 -2.99
CA PRO A 50 -17.28 -29.51 -2.34
C PRO A 50 -17.22 -29.37 -0.83
N GLY A 51 -16.18 -29.89 -0.17
CA GLY A 51 -15.99 -29.76 1.28
C GLY A 51 -15.77 -28.33 1.77
N MET A 52 -15.22 -27.46 0.92
CA MET A 52 -14.99 -26.04 1.21
C MET A 52 -16.05 -25.12 0.58
N GLN A 53 -16.99 -25.68 -0.18
CA GLN A 53 -17.94 -24.90 -1.00
C GLN A 53 -17.26 -23.83 -1.84
N ALA A 54 -16.16 -24.19 -2.50
CA ALA A 54 -15.32 -23.28 -3.27
C ALA A 54 -14.70 -23.97 -4.50
N ALA A 55 -14.16 -23.16 -5.40
CA ALA A 55 -13.39 -23.64 -6.54
C ALA A 55 -12.12 -22.80 -6.72
N PHE A 56 -11.12 -23.39 -7.39
CA PHE A 56 -9.96 -22.68 -7.90
C PHE A 56 -10.10 -22.45 -9.38
N VAL A 57 -9.89 -21.19 -9.79
CA VAL A 57 -10.05 -20.71 -11.14
C VAL A 57 -8.70 -20.21 -11.68
N ASP A 58 -8.24 -20.81 -12.75
CA ASP A 58 -7.09 -20.30 -13.50
C ASP A 58 -7.52 -19.04 -14.27
N ILE A 59 -6.90 -17.92 -13.99
CA ILE A 59 -7.15 -16.62 -14.61
C ILE A 59 -5.98 -16.16 -15.48
N GLY A 60 -5.04 -17.07 -15.79
CA GLY A 60 -3.85 -16.79 -16.59
C GLY A 60 -2.69 -16.19 -15.80
N LEU A 61 -2.71 -16.28 -14.48
CA LEU A 61 -1.67 -15.80 -13.57
C LEU A 61 -0.94 -16.96 -12.88
N LYS A 62 0.15 -16.66 -12.15
CA LYS A 62 0.96 -17.69 -11.47
C LYS A 62 0.17 -18.52 -10.44
N LYS A 63 -0.85 -17.92 -9.81
CA LYS A 63 -1.70 -18.60 -8.83
C LYS A 63 -3.15 -18.61 -9.30
N ASN A 64 -3.84 -19.72 -9.08
CA ASN A 64 -5.27 -19.81 -9.32
C ASN A 64 -6.02 -18.93 -8.34
N ALA A 65 -7.10 -18.29 -8.78
CA ALA A 65 -7.98 -17.48 -7.97
C ALA A 65 -8.99 -18.34 -7.18
N TYR A 66 -9.41 -17.86 -6.02
CA TYR A 66 -10.39 -18.52 -5.16
C TYR A 66 -11.80 -17.98 -5.45
N LEU A 67 -12.73 -18.86 -5.77
CA LEU A 67 -14.15 -18.58 -5.99
C LEU A 67 -14.99 -19.32 -4.95
N SER A 68 -15.69 -18.57 -4.08
CA SER A 68 -16.64 -19.14 -3.12
C SER A 68 -17.99 -19.37 -3.76
N VAL A 69 -18.76 -20.35 -3.27
CA VAL A 69 -20.15 -20.57 -3.66
C VAL A 69 -21.03 -19.32 -3.51
N ASP A 70 -20.76 -18.50 -2.49
CA ASP A 70 -21.48 -17.25 -2.23
C ASP A 70 -21.18 -16.16 -3.26
N ASP A 71 -20.06 -16.28 -3.99
CA ASP A 71 -19.63 -15.33 -5.02
C ASP A 71 -20.05 -15.75 -6.43
N ILE A 72 -20.86 -16.82 -6.56
CA ILE A 72 -21.40 -17.28 -7.83
C ILE A 72 -22.84 -16.77 -8.01
N VAL A 73 -23.05 -16.02 -9.09
CA VAL A 73 -24.39 -15.60 -9.54
C VAL A 73 -24.84 -16.50 -10.65
N THR A 74 -26.02 -17.10 -10.48
CA THR A 74 -26.66 -17.89 -11.53
C THR A 74 -27.72 -17.06 -12.23
N ALA A 75 -27.69 -17.00 -13.55
CA ALA A 75 -28.62 -16.22 -14.39
C ALA A 75 -30.10 -16.58 -14.18
N LYS A 76 -30.42 -17.71 -13.54
CA LYS A 76 -31.78 -18.25 -13.43
C LYS A 76 -32.60 -17.78 -12.22
N ASP A 77 -32.02 -17.50 -11.07
CA ASP A 77 -32.84 -17.41 -9.86
C ASP A 77 -32.60 -16.22 -8.91
N GLY A 78 -31.53 -15.45 -9.07
CA GLY A 78 -31.21 -14.34 -8.14
C GLY A 78 -31.06 -14.75 -6.63
N LYS A 79 -31.21 -16.02 -6.28
CA LYS A 79 -31.16 -16.54 -4.91
C LYS A 79 -29.88 -17.35 -4.67
N LYS A 80 -29.10 -16.88 -3.73
CA LYS A 80 -27.79 -17.48 -3.31
C LYS A 80 -27.93 -18.64 -2.30
N ALA A 81 -29.12 -19.03 -1.86
CA ALA A 81 -29.30 -19.89 -0.69
C ALA A 81 -29.34 -21.38 -1.05
N GLY A 82 -28.39 -22.14 -0.54
CA GLY A 82 -28.49 -23.60 -0.33
C GLY A 82 -28.01 -24.50 -1.45
N ARG A 83 -27.46 -23.99 -2.57
CA ARG A 83 -26.89 -24.82 -3.66
C ARG A 83 -25.44 -25.21 -3.36
N LYS A 84 -25.06 -26.42 -3.69
CA LYS A 84 -23.66 -26.87 -3.59
C LYS A 84 -22.85 -26.38 -4.78
N ILE A 85 -21.57 -26.08 -4.54
CA ILE A 85 -20.64 -25.60 -5.59
C ILE A 85 -20.60 -26.52 -6.82
N SER A 86 -20.66 -27.84 -6.59
CA SER A 86 -20.65 -28.87 -7.65
C SER A 86 -21.91 -28.89 -8.53
N GLU A 87 -22.99 -28.22 -8.11
CA GLU A 87 -24.21 -28.05 -8.90
C GLU A 87 -24.16 -26.80 -9.78
N LEU A 88 -23.29 -25.86 -9.46
CA LEU A 88 -23.19 -24.56 -10.08
C LEU A 88 -22.10 -24.48 -11.15
N ILE A 89 -20.96 -25.13 -10.90
CA ILE A 89 -19.79 -25.10 -11.79
C ILE A 89 -19.13 -26.47 -11.90
N GLN A 90 -18.43 -26.68 -13.03
CA GLN A 90 -17.71 -27.91 -13.31
C GLN A 90 -16.24 -27.62 -13.67
N GLU A 91 -15.37 -28.58 -13.41
CA GLU A 91 -13.96 -28.52 -13.84
C GLU A 91 -13.85 -28.36 -15.37
N GLY A 92 -12.91 -27.55 -15.79
CA GLY A 92 -12.72 -27.19 -17.20
C GLY A 92 -13.65 -26.12 -17.75
N GLN A 93 -14.72 -25.74 -17.03
CA GLN A 93 -15.66 -24.70 -17.42
C GLN A 93 -14.96 -23.33 -17.53
N ALA A 94 -15.23 -22.63 -18.64
CA ALA A 94 -14.82 -21.24 -18.80
C ALA A 94 -15.90 -20.33 -18.21
N LEU A 95 -15.46 -19.29 -17.47
CA LEU A 95 -16.36 -18.28 -16.91
C LEU A 95 -15.65 -16.92 -16.80
N LEU A 96 -16.42 -15.86 -16.91
CA LEU A 96 -15.94 -14.52 -16.58
C LEU A 96 -15.97 -14.34 -15.08
N VAL A 97 -14.87 -13.84 -14.53
CA VAL A 97 -14.72 -13.57 -13.10
C VAL A 97 -14.11 -12.20 -12.86
N GLN A 98 -14.55 -11.52 -11.81
CA GLN A 98 -14.03 -10.25 -11.38
C GLN A 98 -13.26 -10.40 -10.06
N ILE A 99 -12.10 -9.77 -9.95
CA ILE A 99 -11.31 -9.72 -8.71
C ILE A 99 -12.06 -8.90 -7.66
N VAL A 100 -12.38 -9.51 -6.54
CA VAL A 100 -12.96 -8.83 -5.36
C VAL A 100 -11.86 -8.45 -4.38
N LYS A 101 -10.83 -9.30 -4.27
CA LYS A 101 -9.71 -9.09 -3.35
C LYS A 101 -8.42 -9.59 -3.99
N GLU A 102 -7.40 -8.74 -3.96
CA GLU A 102 -6.07 -9.07 -4.50
C GLU A 102 -5.38 -10.17 -3.68
N SER A 103 -4.45 -10.87 -4.32
CA SER A 103 -3.61 -11.83 -3.62
C SER A 103 -2.69 -11.15 -2.60
N THR A 104 -2.48 -11.78 -1.46
CA THR A 104 -1.60 -11.25 -0.42
C THR A 104 -0.74 -12.37 0.15
N GLY A 105 0.57 -12.27 -0.03
CA GLY A 105 1.51 -13.28 0.46
C GLY A 105 1.17 -14.68 -0.05
N THR A 106 0.75 -15.58 0.83
CA THR A 106 0.35 -16.96 0.48
C THR A 106 -1.11 -17.09 0.01
N LYS A 107 -1.98 -16.09 0.27
CA LYS A 107 -3.41 -16.14 -0.06
C LYS A 107 -3.65 -15.84 -1.53
N ALA A 108 -4.48 -16.67 -2.19
CA ALA A 108 -4.94 -16.45 -3.56
C ALA A 108 -5.87 -15.23 -3.65
N ALA A 109 -5.96 -14.64 -4.85
CA ALA A 109 -6.97 -13.61 -5.14
C ALA A 109 -8.37 -14.21 -4.99
N ARG A 110 -9.33 -13.43 -4.44
CA ARG A 110 -10.74 -13.82 -4.40
C ARG A 110 -11.48 -13.23 -5.58
N VAL A 111 -12.28 -14.04 -6.23
CA VAL A 111 -13.05 -13.66 -7.41
C VAL A 111 -14.54 -13.90 -7.22
N THR A 112 -15.36 -13.22 -8.03
CA THR A 112 -16.80 -13.40 -8.13
C THR A 112 -17.24 -13.52 -9.57
N THR A 113 -18.37 -14.16 -9.84
CA THR A 113 -19.06 -14.10 -11.13
C THR A 113 -20.07 -12.95 -11.20
N ASP A 114 -20.31 -12.24 -10.08
CA ASP A 114 -21.17 -11.05 -9.99
C ASP A 114 -20.38 -9.83 -10.50
N ILE A 115 -20.37 -9.69 -11.82
CA ILE A 115 -19.61 -8.63 -12.49
C ILE A 115 -20.30 -7.30 -12.33
N SER A 116 -19.52 -6.27 -11.96
CA SER A 116 -19.98 -4.92 -11.78
C SER A 116 -19.03 -3.89 -12.40
N LEU A 117 -19.55 -2.90 -13.10
CA LEU A 117 -18.79 -1.76 -13.62
C LEU A 117 -19.16 -0.50 -12.85
N GLN A 118 -18.13 0.16 -12.31
CA GLN A 118 -18.29 1.32 -11.43
C GLN A 118 -18.44 2.61 -12.23
N GLY A 119 -19.59 3.28 -12.09
CA GLY A 119 -19.82 4.62 -12.59
C GLY A 119 -19.86 5.69 -11.49
N ARG A 120 -20.20 6.93 -11.86
CA ARG A 120 -20.40 8.07 -10.97
C ARG A 120 -21.73 7.94 -10.22
N TYR A 121 -22.81 7.73 -10.98
CA TYR A 121 -24.20 7.72 -10.50
C TYR A 121 -24.70 6.29 -10.28
N ILE A 122 -24.18 5.33 -11.00
CA ILE A 122 -24.62 3.94 -10.96
C ILE A 122 -23.44 2.97 -10.86
N VAL A 123 -23.71 1.79 -10.30
CA VAL A 123 -22.93 0.59 -10.52
C VAL A 123 -23.72 -0.26 -11.50
N TYR A 124 -23.19 -0.48 -12.67
CA TYR A 124 -23.84 -1.25 -13.72
C TYR A 124 -23.55 -2.75 -13.52
N LEU A 125 -24.59 -3.56 -13.56
CA LEU A 125 -24.56 -5.01 -13.38
C LEU A 125 -25.00 -5.71 -14.66
N PRO A 126 -24.10 -6.15 -15.53
CA PRO A 126 -24.44 -6.69 -16.84
C PRO A 126 -25.36 -7.91 -16.84
N ALA A 127 -25.35 -8.68 -15.76
CA ALA A 127 -26.17 -9.89 -15.57
C ALA A 127 -26.93 -9.88 -14.22
N GLY A 128 -27.09 -8.70 -13.60
CA GLY A 128 -27.57 -8.59 -12.23
C GLY A 128 -29.08 -8.62 -12.04
N LYS A 129 -29.87 -8.35 -13.09
CA LYS A 129 -31.35 -8.33 -13.11
C LYS A 129 -32.04 -7.51 -12.00
N GLN A 130 -31.29 -6.90 -11.08
CA GLN A 130 -31.82 -6.17 -9.93
C GLN A 130 -31.51 -4.69 -10.02
N ILE A 131 -32.48 -3.87 -9.69
CA ILE A 131 -32.32 -2.44 -9.53
C ILE A 131 -32.41 -2.13 -8.04
N SER A 132 -31.39 -1.50 -7.51
CA SER A 132 -31.32 -1.08 -6.12
C SER A 132 -30.99 0.40 -6.01
N VAL A 133 -31.62 1.12 -5.09
CA VAL A 133 -31.35 2.54 -4.84
C VAL A 133 -30.69 2.72 -3.50
N SER A 134 -29.64 3.55 -3.45
CA SER A 134 -28.91 3.84 -2.22
C SER A 134 -29.83 4.29 -1.09
N ARG A 135 -29.72 3.64 0.06
CA ARG A 135 -30.48 3.99 1.28
C ARG A 135 -30.15 5.39 1.83
N LYS A 136 -29.05 5.99 1.37
CA LYS A 136 -28.66 7.35 1.75
C LYS A 136 -29.44 8.45 1.00
N ILE A 137 -30.23 8.09 -0.02
CA ILE A 137 -31.21 8.98 -0.64
C ILE A 137 -32.47 8.93 0.25
N MET A 138 -32.65 9.96 1.05
CA MET A 138 -33.70 9.97 2.08
C MET A 138 -35.09 10.25 1.49
N ASP A 139 -35.15 10.98 0.38
CA ASP A 139 -36.42 11.30 -0.32
C ASP A 139 -36.94 10.06 -1.05
N SER A 140 -38.13 9.58 -0.62
CA SER A 140 -38.80 8.42 -1.22
C SER A 140 -39.28 8.66 -2.64
N ALA A 141 -39.80 9.85 -2.91
CA ALA A 141 -40.27 10.20 -4.25
C ALA A 141 -39.11 10.22 -5.26
N GLU A 142 -37.97 10.73 -4.85
CA GLU A 142 -36.76 10.72 -5.68
C GLU A 142 -36.22 9.29 -5.88
N ARG A 143 -36.29 8.44 -4.87
CA ARG A 143 -35.92 7.03 -5.01
C ARG A 143 -36.79 6.29 -5.99
N ASP A 144 -38.11 6.51 -5.92
CA ASP A 144 -39.10 5.89 -6.82
C ASP A 144 -38.93 6.42 -8.26
N ARG A 145 -38.67 7.70 -8.43
CA ARG A 145 -38.35 8.32 -9.73
C ARG A 145 -37.11 7.69 -10.37
N LEU A 146 -36.04 7.59 -9.61
CA LEU A 146 -34.78 7.01 -10.10
C LEU A 146 -34.90 5.52 -10.41
N HIS A 147 -35.65 4.76 -9.59
CA HIS A 147 -35.93 3.36 -9.84
C HIS A 147 -36.71 3.15 -11.14
N ALA A 148 -37.84 3.83 -11.29
CA ALA A 148 -38.70 3.73 -12.48
C ALA A 148 -37.93 4.17 -13.74
N TRP A 149 -37.14 5.24 -13.64
CA TRP A 149 -36.32 5.71 -14.76
C TRP A 149 -35.31 4.62 -15.17
N MET A 150 -34.62 4.03 -14.22
CA MET A 150 -33.62 2.98 -14.48
C MET A 150 -34.29 1.74 -15.10
N GLU A 151 -35.41 1.30 -14.57
CA GLU A 151 -36.17 0.16 -15.06
C GLU A 151 -36.60 0.34 -16.53
N SER A 152 -36.92 1.55 -16.94
CA SER A 152 -37.31 1.85 -18.34
C SER A 152 -36.12 1.91 -19.34
N HIS A 153 -34.86 1.97 -18.86
CA HIS A 153 -33.66 2.15 -19.69
C HIS A 153 -32.70 0.97 -19.68
N LEU A 154 -32.85 0.05 -18.74
CA LEU A 154 -32.12 -1.20 -18.74
C LEU A 154 -32.81 -2.27 -19.58
N ILE A 155 -32.04 -3.16 -20.18
CA ILE A 155 -32.56 -4.37 -20.85
C ILE A 155 -32.80 -5.48 -19.82
N GLU A 156 -33.57 -6.51 -20.16
CA GLU A 156 -34.10 -7.54 -19.24
C GLU A 156 -33.04 -8.25 -18.38
N GLU A 157 -31.81 -8.37 -18.87
CA GLU A 157 -30.74 -9.05 -18.14
C GLU A 157 -29.84 -8.13 -17.32
N GLU A 158 -29.96 -6.83 -17.54
CA GLU A 158 -29.16 -5.81 -16.86
C GLU A 158 -29.74 -5.45 -15.50
N GLY A 159 -28.86 -5.05 -14.56
CA GLY A 159 -29.22 -4.46 -13.30
C GLY A 159 -28.38 -3.24 -13.00
N ALA A 160 -28.77 -2.50 -11.95
CA ALA A 160 -28.01 -1.35 -11.50
C ALA A 160 -28.17 -1.10 -10.00
N ILE A 161 -27.09 -0.59 -9.37
CA ILE A 161 -27.16 0.00 -8.04
C ILE A 161 -27.02 1.51 -8.19
N ILE A 162 -28.11 2.23 -7.93
CA ILE A 162 -28.16 3.68 -8.03
C ILE A 162 -27.49 4.29 -6.80
N ARG A 163 -26.44 5.09 -7.04
CA ARG A 163 -25.62 5.71 -5.98
C ARG A 163 -26.25 7.01 -5.48
N THR A 164 -25.84 7.46 -4.31
CA THR A 164 -26.37 8.68 -3.67
C THR A 164 -26.25 9.93 -4.56
N GLN A 165 -25.19 10.01 -5.36
CA GLN A 165 -24.96 11.15 -6.27
C GLN A 165 -26.00 11.25 -7.41
N ALA A 166 -26.69 10.17 -7.73
CA ALA A 166 -27.73 10.16 -8.75
C ALA A 166 -28.94 11.06 -8.40
N ALA A 167 -29.18 11.32 -7.12
CA ALA A 167 -30.26 12.23 -6.68
C ALA A 167 -30.14 13.68 -7.19
N ARG A 168 -28.96 14.05 -7.73
CA ARG A 168 -28.73 15.39 -8.31
C ARG A 168 -28.48 15.34 -9.82
N ALA A 169 -28.57 14.16 -10.42
CA ALA A 169 -28.27 13.95 -11.83
C ALA A 169 -29.51 14.13 -12.70
N GLY A 170 -29.36 14.79 -13.84
CA GLY A 170 -30.37 14.84 -14.90
C GLY A 170 -30.46 13.50 -15.65
N ALA A 171 -31.56 13.29 -16.33
CA ALA A 171 -31.79 12.07 -17.14
C ALA A 171 -30.72 11.87 -18.21
N GLU A 172 -30.23 12.93 -18.83
CA GLU A 172 -29.16 12.88 -19.85
C GLU A 172 -27.85 12.37 -19.29
N GLN A 173 -27.49 12.78 -18.06
CA GLN A 173 -26.28 12.35 -17.40
C GLN A 173 -26.34 10.85 -17.03
N LEU A 174 -27.48 10.40 -16.51
CA LEU A 174 -27.73 9.00 -16.20
C LEU A 174 -27.65 8.12 -17.46
N TRP A 175 -28.26 8.60 -18.54
CA TRP A 175 -28.24 7.90 -19.82
C TRP A 175 -26.85 7.81 -20.42
N ALA A 176 -26.11 8.91 -20.44
CA ALA A 176 -24.74 8.92 -20.93
C ALA A 176 -23.84 7.91 -20.16
N GLU A 177 -24.04 7.80 -18.85
CA GLU A 177 -23.29 6.85 -18.03
C GLU A 177 -23.67 5.38 -18.32
N ILE A 178 -24.97 5.08 -18.47
CA ILE A 178 -25.42 3.72 -18.85
C ILE A 178 -24.82 3.32 -20.19
N VAL A 179 -24.94 4.21 -21.20
CA VAL A 179 -24.39 3.95 -22.55
C VAL A 179 -22.88 3.72 -22.47
N TYR A 180 -22.15 4.52 -21.73
CA TYR A 180 -20.71 4.38 -21.54
C TYR A 180 -20.33 3.03 -20.90
N LEU A 181 -20.98 2.64 -19.79
CA LEU A 181 -20.69 1.40 -19.08
C LEU A 181 -21.11 0.17 -19.89
N ARG A 182 -22.24 0.24 -20.57
CA ARG A 182 -22.72 -0.79 -21.49
C ARG A 182 -21.74 -1.00 -22.66
N THR A 183 -21.26 0.08 -23.26
CA THR A 183 -20.27 0.02 -24.36
C THR A 183 -19.00 -0.65 -23.89
N ARG A 184 -18.47 -0.26 -22.73
CA ARG A 184 -17.28 -0.90 -22.14
C ARG A 184 -17.47 -2.40 -21.90
N TRP A 185 -18.66 -2.79 -21.43
CA TRP A 185 -19.01 -4.19 -21.25
C TRP A 185 -19.05 -4.97 -22.57
N LEU A 186 -19.66 -4.40 -23.60
CA LEU A 186 -19.73 -5.01 -24.93
C LEU A 186 -18.35 -5.14 -25.58
N GLU A 187 -17.47 -4.17 -25.40
CA GLU A 187 -16.06 -4.25 -25.81
C GLU A 187 -15.31 -5.37 -25.09
N ALA A 188 -15.57 -5.53 -23.78
CA ALA A 188 -15.01 -6.63 -22.99
C ALA A 188 -15.48 -8.00 -23.52
N LEU A 189 -16.77 -8.16 -23.78
CA LEU A 189 -17.33 -9.37 -24.38
C LEU A 189 -16.75 -9.67 -25.78
N ALA A 190 -16.58 -8.65 -26.62
CA ALA A 190 -15.95 -8.78 -27.90
C ALA A 190 -14.46 -9.24 -27.83
N THR A 191 -13.79 -8.85 -26.75
CA THR A 191 -12.43 -9.31 -26.42
C THR A 191 -12.44 -10.76 -25.94
N ASP A 192 -13.39 -11.11 -25.08
CA ASP A 192 -13.59 -12.47 -24.56
C ASP A 192 -13.84 -13.48 -25.70
N ALA A 193 -14.73 -13.15 -26.63
CA ALA A 193 -15.06 -14.00 -27.79
C ALA A 193 -13.85 -14.38 -28.65
N LYS A 194 -12.77 -13.57 -28.61
CA LYS A 194 -11.51 -13.82 -29.32
C LYS A 194 -10.50 -14.61 -28.50
N LYS A 195 -10.63 -14.61 -27.17
CA LYS A 195 -9.71 -15.32 -26.27
C LYS A 195 -10.13 -16.77 -26.07
N LYS A 196 -9.16 -17.67 -26.29
CA LYS A 196 -9.32 -19.12 -26.04
C LYS A 196 -8.65 -19.57 -24.73
N THR A 197 -7.83 -18.72 -24.15
CA THR A 197 -7.02 -19.01 -22.96
C THR A 197 -7.36 -18.03 -21.82
N PRO A 198 -7.26 -18.47 -20.56
CA PRO A 198 -7.44 -17.59 -19.41
C PRO A 198 -6.59 -16.32 -19.50
N GLY A 199 -7.14 -15.20 -19.04
CA GLY A 199 -6.43 -13.92 -19.01
C GLY A 199 -7.33 -12.70 -18.85
N LEU A 200 -6.71 -11.53 -18.70
CA LEU A 200 -7.39 -10.25 -18.50
C LEU A 200 -8.28 -9.89 -19.68
N ILE A 201 -9.53 -9.54 -19.43
CA ILE A 201 -10.52 -9.09 -20.41
C ILE A 201 -10.76 -7.58 -20.29
N LEU A 202 -10.93 -7.07 -19.07
CA LEU A 202 -11.16 -5.66 -18.82
C LEU A 202 -10.42 -5.22 -17.55
N ALA A 203 -9.55 -4.21 -17.68
CA ALA A 203 -8.88 -3.56 -16.59
C ALA A 203 -9.82 -2.49 -15.97
N GLU A 204 -10.66 -2.89 -15.01
CA GLU A 204 -11.57 -1.98 -14.29
C GLU A 204 -10.90 -1.40 -13.03
N GLY A 205 -9.95 -2.14 -12.46
CA GLY A 205 -9.21 -1.75 -11.26
C GLY A 205 -8.05 -0.77 -11.51
N GLU A 206 -7.89 -0.24 -12.72
CA GLU A 206 -6.81 0.70 -13.02
C GLU A 206 -6.84 1.92 -12.10
N LEU A 207 -5.71 2.17 -11.43
CA LEU A 207 -5.56 3.20 -10.41
C LEU A 207 -6.05 4.57 -10.88
N ILE A 208 -5.65 4.98 -12.08
CA ILE A 208 -5.96 6.32 -12.61
C ILE A 208 -7.46 6.51 -12.77
N SER A 209 -8.13 5.60 -13.46
CA SER A 209 -9.57 5.69 -13.72
C SER A 209 -10.41 5.64 -12.44
N ARG A 210 -10.04 4.77 -11.51
CA ARG A 210 -10.68 4.66 -10.19
C ARG A 210 -10.49 5.95 -9.39
N TYR A 211 -9.26 6.44 -9.33
CA TYR A 211 -8.92 7.62 -8.55
C TYR A 211 -9.59 8.89 -9.10
N VAL A 212 -9.59 9.07 -10.42
CA VAL A 212 -10.25 10.20 -11.08
C VAL A 212 -11.75 10.21 -10.76
N ARG A 213 -12.42 9.04 -10.79
CA ARG A 213 -13.85 8.92 -10.38
C ARG A 213 -14.08 9.32 -8.92
N GLU A 214 -13.18 8.93 -8.02
CA GLU A 214 -13.27 9.30 -6.60
C GLU A 214 -12.96 10.77 -6.36
N ALA A 215 -11.94 11.29 -7.03
CA ALA A 215 -11.49 12.68 -6.88
C ALA A 215 -12.53 13.71 -7.30
N PHE A 216 -13.29 13.44 -8.35
CA PHE A 216 -14.36 14.33 -8.81
C PHE A 216 -15.59 14.38 -7.88
N GLN A 217 -15.62 13.58 -6.82
CA GLN A 217 -16.58 13.76 -5.73
C GLN A 217 -16.27 15.00 -4.86
N THR A 218 -15.04 15.51 -4.96
CA THR A 218 -14.57 16.72 -4.30
C THR A 218 -14.27 17.81 -5.33
N GLN A 219 -14.18 19.07 -4.91
CA GLN A 219 -13.86 20.16 -5.84
C GLN A 219 -12.38 20.10 -6.27
N VAL A 220 -12.11 19.51 -7.42
CA VAL A 220 -10.80 19.47 -8.06
C VAL A 220 -10.62 20.72 -8.93
N SER A 221 -9.49 21.41 -8.77
CA SER A 221 -9.15 22.58 -9.58
C SER A 221 -8.38 22.24 -10.85
N GLU A 222 -7.58 21.16 -10.81
CA GLU A 222 -6.68 20.80 -11.90
C GLU A 222 -6.28 19.32 -11.81
N ILE A 223 -6.17 18.66 -12.97
CA ILE A 223 -5.60 17.33 -13.12
C ILE A 223 -4.50 17.39 -14.18
N VAL A 224 -3.28 17.05 -13.81
CA VAL A 224 -2.12 17.09 -14.69
C VAL A 224 -1.58 15.67 -14.89
N ILE A 225 -1.41 15.24 -16.15
CA ILE A 225 -0.96 13.89 -16.52
C ILE A 225 0.20 13.99 -17.50
N ASP A 226 1.29 13.28 -17.23
CA ASP A 226 2.52 13.29 -18.06
C ASP A 226 2.62 12.16 -19.10
N HIS A 227 1.64 11.24 -19.13
CA HIS A 227 1.63 10.11 -20.06
C HIS A 227 0.48 10.22 -21.07
N ALA A 228 0.81 10.20 -22.37
CA ALA A 228 -0.13 10.49 -23.43
C ALA A 228 -1.33 9.51 -23.48
N ASN A 229 -1.08 8.20 -23.36
CA ASN A 229 -2.17 7.21 -23.41
C ASN A 229 -3.10 7.34 -22.20
N SER A 230 -2.54 7.55 -20.98
CA SER A 230 -3.31 7.77 -19.75
C SER A 230 -4.10 9.07 -19.83
N TYR A 231 -3.53 10.12 -20.39
CA TYR A 231 -4.25 11.38 -20.64
C TYR A 231 -5.47 11.18 -21.53
N GLN A 232 -5.30 10.49 -22.70
CA GLN A 232 -6.41 10.21 -23.60
C GLN A 232 -7.50 9.34 -22.98
N GLN A 233 -7.11 8.38 -22.16
CA GLN A 233 -8.04 7.51 -21.44
C GLN A 233 -8.84 8.30 -20.40
N VAL A 234 -8.18 9.13 -19.58
CA VAL A 234 -8.85 10.01 -18.62
C VAL A 234 -9.73 11.02 -19.33
N LYS A 235 -9.26 11.59 -20.44
CA LYS A 235 -10.03 12.55 -21.24
C LYS A 235 -11.37 11.95 -21.70
N ARG A 236 -11.37 10.74 -22.26
CA ARG A 236 -12.60 10.05 -22.66
C ARG A 236 -13.54 9.80 -21.49
N LEU A 237 -13.01 9.41 -20.33
CA LEU A 237 -13.78 9.21 -19.11
C LEU A 237 -14.42 10.53 -18.63
N VAL A 238 -13.63 11.61 -18.65
CA VAL A 238 -14.07 12.94 -18.23
C VAL A 238 -15.11 13.52 -19.19
N GLU A 239 -14.92 13.40 -20.49
CA GLU A 239 -15.86 13.86 -21.52
C GLU A 239 -17.28 13.28 -21.31
N VAL A 240 -17.37 12.01 -20.87
CA VAL A 240 -18.65 11.34 -20.69
C VAL A 240 -19.22 11.54 -19.29
N LEU A 241 -18.42 11.33 -18.25
CA LEU A 241 -18.93 11.27 -16.87
C LEU A 241 -18.82 12.61 -16.11
N TYR A 242 -17.94 13.51 -16.55
CA TYR A 242 -17.57 14.73 -15.83
C TYR A 242 -17.27 15.90 -16.80
N PRO A 243 -18.12 16.17 -17.80
CA PRO A 243 -17.81 17.16 -18.85
C PRO A 243 -17.47 18.54 -18.29
N GLU A 244 -18.01 18.88 -17.11
CA GLU A 244 -17.74 20.12 -16.39
C GLU A 244 -16.29 20.27 -15.88
N TYR A 245 -15.48 19.18 -15.95
CA TYR A 245 -14.07 19.19 -15.52
C TYR A 245 -13.09 19.07 -16.69
N LEU A 246 -13.55 19.09 -17.93
CA LEU A 246 -12.70 18.87 -19.10
C LEU A 246 -11.64 19.97 -19.26
N ASP A 247 -11.98 21.21 -18.97
CA ASP A 247 -11.09 22.39 -18.97
C ASP A 247 -10.02 22.35 -17.88
N ARG A 248 -10.18 21.46 -16.88
CA ARG A 248 -9.24 21.29 -15.77
C ARG A 248 -8.25 20.14 -16.01
N LEU A 249 -8.39 19.41 -17.10
CA LEU A 249 -7.51 18.33 -17.48
C LEU A 249 -6.37 18.84 -18.36
N GLN A 250 -5.13 18.68 -17.92
CA GLN A 250 -3.96 19.14 -18.62
C GLN A 250 -3.00 18.00 -18.96
N PHE A 251 -2.46 18.01 -20.18
CA PHE A 251 -1.38 17.15 -20.58
C PHE A 251 -0.03 17.84 -20.32
N TYR A 252 0.83 17.21 -19.54
CA TYR A 252 2.13 17.74 -19.18
C TYR A 252 3.21 17.31 -20.18
N GLN A 253 3.95 18.26 -20.74
CA GLN A 253 4.98 18.04 -21.77
C GLN A 253 6.31 18.77 -21.50
N ASP A 254 6.54 19.21 -20.27
CA ASP A 254 7.80 19.87 -19.92
C ASP A 254 8.97 18.89 -19.87
N ARG A 255 10.22 19.40 -19.98
CA ARG A 255 11.45 18.61 -19.84
C ARG A 255 11.70 18.14 -18.42
N GLN A 256 11.26 18.91 -17.44
CA GLN A 256 11.39 18.57 -16.02
C GLN A 256 10.32 17.53 -15.66
N PRO A 257 10.67 16.43 -14.96
CA PRO A 257 9.67 15.45 -14.49
C PRO A 257 8.56 16.11 -13.67
N LEU A 258 7.32 15.63 -13.85
CA LEU A 258 6.12 16.21 -13.26
C LEU A 258 6.24 16.39 -11.74
N PHE A 259 6.60 15.34 -10.99
CA PHE A 259 6.69 15.40 -9.54
C PHE A 259 7.83 16.30 -9.05
N GLN A 260 8.93 16.34 -9.79
CA GLN A 260 10.02 17.26 -9.49
C GLN A 260 9.60 18.72 -9.69
N ARG A 261 8.91 19.03 -10.79
CA ARG A 261 8.40 20.39 -11.10
C ARG A 261 7.51 20.93 -10.00
N TYR A 262 6.67 20.06 -9.43
CA TYR A 262 5.74 20.43 -8.38
C TYR A 262 6.29 20.19 -6.94
N GLY A 263 7.55 19.78 -6.79
CA GLY A 263 8.19 19.53 -5.48
C GLY A 263 7.59 18.38 -4.70
N VAL A 264 6.94 17.42 -5.38
CA VAL A 264 6.31 16.24 -4.75
C VAL A 264 7.37 15.24 -4.31
N ASP A 265 8.45 15.03 -5.11
CA ASP A 265 9.51 14.08 -4.77
C ASP A 265 10.15 14.39 -3.41
N VAL A 266 10.43 15.69 -3.12
CA VAL A 266 10.96 16.12 -1.82
C VAL A 266 10.00 15.80 -0.68
N GLN A 267 8.69 15.97 -0.90
CA GLN A 267 7.69 15.63 0.11
C GLN A 267 7.57 14.12 0.30
N ILE A 268 7.74 13.31 -0.75
CA ILE A 268 7.81 11.84 -0.65
C ILE A 268 9.02 11.41 0.18
N ASP A 269 10.20 12.00 -0.06
CA ASP A 269 11.40 11.69 0.72
C ASP A 269 11.19 11.99 2.22
N GLN A 270 10.51 13.09 2.54
CA GLN A 270 10.12 13.40 3.92
C GLN A 270 9.16 12.36 4.54
N LEU A 271 8.27 11.77 3.72
CA LEU A 271 7.39 10.68 4.19
C LEU A 271 8.13 9.37 4.47
N LEU A 272 9.32 9.17 3.91
CA LEU A 272 10.16 8.01 4.20
C LEU A 272 11.04 8.20 5.44
N ALA A 273 11.18 9.44 5.91
CA ALA A 273 11.99 9.76 7.08
C ALA A 273 11.35 9.20 8.37
N ARG A 274 12.18 8.67 9.26
CA ARG A 274 11.78 8.19 10.59
C ARG A 274 11.33 9.34 11.49
N HIS A 275 11.97 10.52 11.35
CA HIS A 275 11.72 11.72 12.15
C HIS A 275 10.88 12.72 11.34
N VAL A 276 9.83 13.25 11.95
CA VAL A 276 8.96 14.28 11.37
C VAL A 276 9.00 15.51 12.26
N PRO A 277 9.56 16.63 11.80
CA PRO A 277 9.60 17.87 12.59
C PRO A 277 8.21 18.47 12.75
N LEU A 278 7.97 19.10 13.89
CA LEU A 278 6.80 19.92 14.19
C LEU A 278 7.17 21.40 14.13
N ASN A 279 6.20 22.28 13.80
CA ASN A 279 6.46 23.72 13.69
C ASN A 279 6.84 24.37 15.02
N ASN A 280 6.39 23.78 16.13
CA ASN A 280 6.72 24.24 17.49
C ASN A 280 8.11 23.79 17.99
N GLY A 281 8.94 23.17 17.13
CA GLY A 281 10.29 22.72 17.43
C GLY A 281 10.39 21.33 18.03
N GLY A 282 9.26 20.64 18.27
CA GLY A 282 9.21 19.22 18.59
C GLY A 282 9.38 18.35 17.33
N PHE A 283 9.33 17.05 17.52
CA PHE A 283 9.35 16.08 16.41
C PHE A 283 8.66 14.77 16.79
N LEU A 284 8.17 14.07 15.77
CA LEU A 284 7.61 12.73 15.88
C LEU A 284 8.65 11.71 15.44
N VAL A 285 8.64 10.54 16.07
CA VAL A 285 9.43 9.37 15.67
C VAL A 285 8.48 8.24 15.28
N PHE A 286 8.62 7.72 14.08
CA PHE A 286 7.81 6.61 13.60
C PHE A 286 8.65 5.33 13.58
N ASP A 287 8.30 4.39 14.45
CA ASP A 287 8.91 3.06 14.50
C ASP A 287 7.90 1.99 14.14
N ARG A 288 8.31 1.08 13.28
CA ARG A 288 7.47 -0.02 12.83
C ARG A 288 8.05 -1.35 13.30
N THR A 289 7.19 -2.12 13.96
CA THR A 289 7.43 -3.53 14.26
C THR A 289 6.68 -4.42 13.27
N GLU A 290 6.79 -5.73 13.40
CA GLU A 290 6.01 -6.69 12.61
C GLU A 290 4.50 -6.55 12.86
N ALA A 291 4.10 -6.26 14.10
CA ALA A 291 2.70 -6.28 14.54
C ALA A 291 2.04 -4.89 14.56
N MET A 292 2.80 -3.81 14.79
CA MET A 292 2.24 -2.48 15.02
C MET A 292 3.20 -1.36 14.62
N THR A 293 2.67 -0.14 14.53
CA THR A 293 3.45 1.09 14.44
C THR A 293 3.42 1.80 15.77
N VAL A 294 4.57 2.25 16.25
CA VAL A 294 4.71 3.07 17.45
C VAL A 294 5.13 4.48 17.03
N ILE A 295 4.50 5.49 17.60
CA ILE A 295 4.79 6.90 17.33
C ILE A 295 5.11 7.57 18.66
N ASP A 296 6.31 8.14 18.75
CA ASP A 296 6.80 8.84 19.91
C ASP A 296 6.84 10.35 19.65
N VAL A 297 6.39 11.16 20.61
CA VAL A 297 6.32 12.62 20.54
C VAL A 297 7.39 13.23 21.41
N ASN A 298 8.31 13.98 20.79
CA ASN A 298 9.46 14.57 21.47
C ASN A 298 9.39 16.11 21.49
N THR A 299 9.80 16.74 22.61
CA THR A 299 9.84 18.21 22.77
C THR A 299 10.97 18.88 21.98
N GLY A 300 11.94 18.10 21.47
CA GLY A 300 13.13 18.66 20.81
C GLY A 300 14.03 19.44 21.77
N LYS A 301 14.47 20.61 21.31
CA LYS A 301 15.36 21.50 22.12
C LYS A 301 14.62 22.39 23.11
N PHE A 302 13.31 22.22 23.26
CA PHE A 302 12.52 23.08 24.14
C PHE A 302 12.74 22.69 25.61
N THR A 303 13.49 23.51 26.33
CA THR A 303 13.73 23.43 27.77
C THR A 303 12.91 24.50 28.48
N GLY A 304 11.57 24.31 28.57
CA GLY A 304 10.69 25.27 29.25
C GLY A 304 10.97 25.38 30.75
N GLN A 305 10.74 26.58 31.31
CA GLN A 305 10.74 26.76 32.73
C GLN A 305 9.47 26.15 33.37
N GLY A 306 9.60 25.38 34.43
CA GLY A 306 8.50 24.66 35.06
C GLY A 306 7.36 25.56 35.58
N GLY A 307 6.14 24.98 35.73
CA GLY A 307 4.94 25.63 36.24
C GLY A 307 3.71 25.41 35.34
N SER A 308 2.64 26.18 35.54
CA SER A 308 1.41 26.10 34.74
C SER A 308 1.67 26.36 33.23
N GLN A 309 2.60 27.24 32.92
CA GLN A 309 3.04 27.48 31.54
C GLN A 309 3.66 26.25 30.85
N TRP A 310 4.27 25.34 31.63
CA TRP A 310 4.84 24.09 31.09
C TRP A 310 3.75 23.15 30.63
N GLU A 311 2.70 22.93 31.41
CA GLU A 311 1.56 22.07 31.05
C GLU A 311 0.83 22.59 29.81
N ASP A 312 0.63 23.94 29.71
CA ASP A 312 0.03 24.54 28.50
C ASP A 312 0.90 24.37 27.26
N THR A 313 2.21 24.48 27.42
CA THR A 313 3.16 24.27 26.32
C THR A 313 3.13 22.83 25.84
N ILE A 314 3.20 21.83 26.76
CA ILE A 314 3.10 20.41 26.42
C ILE A 314 1.78 20.11 25.70
N THR A 315 0.68 20.64 26.24
CA THR A 315 -0.64 20.47 25.63
C THR A 315 -0.66 21.02 24.19
N GLY A 316 -0.09 22.21 23.99
CA GLY A 316 0.06 22.82 22.66
C GLY A 316 0.88 21.94 21.69
N MET A 317 1.99 21.38 22.17
CA MET A 317 2.83 20.45 21.39
C MET A 317 2.08 19.18 21.03
N ASN A 318 1.39 18.57 21.98
CA ASN A 318 0.61 17.37 21.76
C ASN A 318 -0.58 17.60 20.81
N LEU A 319 -1.21 18.79 20.83
CA LEU A 319 -2.27 19.18 19.90
C LEU A 319 -1.75 19.28 18.45
N GLU A 320 -0.56 19.84 18.24
CA GLU A 320 0.09 19.88 16.95
C GLU A 320 0.51 18.47 16.51
N ALA A 321 1.13 17.70 17.42
CA ALA A 321 1.49 16.31 17.19
C ALA A 321 0.28 15.46 16.74
N ALA A 322 -0.87 15.59 17.42
CA ALA A 322 -2.11 14.88 17.07
C ALA A 322 -2.58 15.21 15.63
N THR A 323 -2.44 16.48 15.23
CA THR A 323 -2.76 16.91 13.86
C THR A 323 -1.81 16.30 12.84
N GLU A 324 -0.50 16.39 13.08
CA GLU A 324 0.51 15.86 12.16
C GLU A 324 0.49 14.33 12.11
N ILE A 325 0.28 13.63 13.24
CA ILE A 325 0.13 12.17 13.28
C ILE A 325 -1.00 11.71 12.36
N ALA A 326 -2.18 12.29 12.47
CA ALA A 326 -3.32 11.93 11.62
C ALA A 326 -3.01 12.15 10.13
N LYS A 327 -2.32 13.24 9.78
CA LYS A 327 -1.85 13.54 8.42
C LYS A 327 -0.82 12.49 7.95
N GLN A 328 0.16 12.16 8.78
CA GLN A 328 1.21 11.18 8.46
C GLN A 328 0.66 9.76 8.31
N LEU A 329 -0.30 9.34 9.15
CA LEU A 329 -0.98 8.05 9.01
C LEU A 329 -1.65 7.91 7.63
N ARG A 330 -2.31 8.96 7.16
CA ARG A 330 -2.96 9.02 5.85
C ARG A 330 -1.93 9.05 4.71
N LEU A 331 -0.94 9.94 4.77
CA LEU A 331 0.05 10.11 3.71
C LEU A 331 0.96 8.89 3.55
N ARG A 332 1.39 8.28 4.64
CA ARG A 332 2.21 7.07 4.63
C ARG A 332 1.40 5.80 4.40
N ASP A 333 0.07 5.88 4.42
CA ASP A 333 -0.88 4.75 4.39
C ASP A 333 -0.57 3.70 5.48
N ILE A 334 -0.31 4.17 6.70
CA ILE A 334 -0.05 3.29 7.84
C ILE A 334 -1.37 2.67 8.28
N GLY A 335 -1.45 1.34 8.21
CA GLY A 335 -2.60 0.55 8.67
C GLY A 335 -2.22 -0.49 9.72
N GLY A 336 -3.21 -1.03 10.41
CA GLY A 336 -3.05 -1.96 11.51
C GLY A 336 -3.17 -1.27 12.87
N ILE A 337 -2.50 -1.83 13.87
CA ILE A 337 -2.44 -1.28 15.23
C ILE A 337 -1.43 -0.14 15.26
N VAL A 338 -1.81 0.99 15.86
CA VAL A 338 -0.92 2.14 16.09
C VAL A 338 -0.98 2.53 17.55
N MET A 339 0.19 2.66 18.16
CA MET A 339 0.38 3.15 19.52
C MET A 339 1.07 4.50 19.46
N ILE A 340 0.55 5.49 20.21
CA ILE A 340 1.11 6.85 20.26
C ILE A 340 1.50 7.15 21.69
N ASP A 341 2.74 7.58 21.88
CA ASP A 341 3.29 8.07 23.14
C ASP A 341 3.35 9.60 23.07
N PHE A 342 2.34 10.25 23.67
CA PHE A 342 2.31 11.70 23.80
C PHE A 342 3.15 12.15 24.98
N ILE A 343 3.65 13.38 24.94
CA ILE A 343 4.34 13.97 26.10
C ILE A 343 3.38 13.98 27.28
N ASP A 344 3.86 13.54 28.46
CA ASP A 344 3.08 13.40 29.68
C ASP A 344 2.32 14.68 30.05
N MET A 345 1.01 14.56 30.22
CA MET A 345 0.09 15.60 30.69
C MET A 345 -0.51 15.20 32.04
N LYS A 346 -0.45 16.12 33.01
CA LYS A 346 -0.97 15.87 34.35
C LYS A 346 -2.48 16.06 34.46
N LEU A 347 -3.04 16.99 33.68
CA LEU A 347 -4.45 17.36 33.73
C LEU A 347 -5.29 16.49 32.78
N PRO A 348 -6.31 15.75 33.28
CA PRO A 348 -7.19 14.93 32.44
C PRO A 348 -7.89 15.75 31.33
N ASP A 349 -8.24 16.99 31.59
CA ASP A 349 -8.87 17.89 30.63
C ASP A 349 -7.94 18.14 29.41
N ASN A 350 -6.64 18.20 29.63
CA ASN A 350 -5.66 18.40 28.55
C ASN A 350 -5.48 17.12 27.74
N GLN A 351 -5.49 15.95 28.39
CA GLN A 351 -5.49 14.66 27.73
C GLN A 351 -6.70 14.51 26.80
N GLU A 352 -7.90 14.87 27.30
CA GLU A 352 -9.14 14.79 26.47
C GLU A 352 -9.11 15.79 25.30
N LYS A 353 -8.58 17.02 25.49
CA LYS A 353 -8.38 17.97 24.37
C LYS A 353 -7.51 17.39 23.24
N VAL A 354 -6.44 16.68 23.61
CA VAL A 354 -5.54 16.04 22.62
C VAL A 354 -6.24 14.88 21.91
N LEU A 355 -6.96 14.04 22.66
CA LEU A 355 -7.75 12.94 22.08
C LEU A 355 -8.85 13.47 21.13
N ASP A 356 -9.54 14.55 21.51
CA ASP A 356 -10.56 15.17 20.67
C ASP A 356 -9.96 15.80 19.39
N ARG A 357 -8.77 16.39 19.49
CA ARG A 357 -8.06 16.89 18.32
C ARG A 357 -7.72 15.72 17.38
N LEU A 358 -7.12 14.66 17.91
CA LEU A 358 -6.77 13.47 17.13
C LEU A 358 -8.02 12.87 16.48
N ARG A 359 -9.12 12.71 17.22
CA ARG A 359 -10.40 12.19 16.71
C ARG A 359 -10.92 13.02 15.54
N ARG A 360 -10.91 14.34 15.64
CA ARG A 360 -11.35 15.24 14.57
C ARG A 360 -10.47 15.16 13.33
N GLU A 361 -9.15 15.05 13.50
CA GLU A 361 -8.23 14.93 12.37
C GLU A 361 -8.32 13.55 11.68
N LEU A 362 -8.54 12.48 12.44
CA LEU A 362 -8.75 11.13 11.90
C LEU A 362 -10.06 11.01 11.11
N MET A 363 -11.11 11.79 11.43
CA MET A 363 -12.36 11.81 10.64
C MET A 363 -12.18 12.36 9.22
N LYS A 364 -11.08 13.06 8.93
CA LYS A 364 -10.75 13.53 7.57
C LYS A 364 -10.17 12.40 6.68
N ASP A 365 -9.81 11.26 7.29
CA ASP A 365 -9.28 10.11 6.59
C ASP A 365 -10.44 9.26 6.02
N PRO A 366 -10.47 8.98 4.70
CA PRO A 366 -11.50 8.12 4.10
C PRO A 366 -11.38 6.66 4.57
N THR A 367 -10.20 6.24 5.03
CA THR A 367 -9.95 4.87 5.52
C THR A 367 -10.50 4.70 6.94
N PRO A 368 -11.33 3.67 7.19
CA PRO A 368 -11.90 3.43 8.51
C PRO A 368 -10.85 3.33 9.61
N THR A 369 -10.93 4.26 10.57
CA THR A 369 -10.00 4.36 11.71
C THR A 369 -10.82 4.39 12.99
N ARG A 370 -10.41 3.58 13.97
CA ARG A 370 -11.02 3.52 15.31
C ARG A 370 -10.01 3.95 16.35
N LEU A 371 -10.26 5.06 17.01
CA LEU A 371 -9.55 5.51 18.19
C LEU A 371 -10.14 4.80 19.42
N ALA A 372 -9.34 3.98 20.10
CA ALA A 372 -9.78 3.25 21.30
C ALA A 372 -9.72 4.13 22.55
N GLY A 373 -8.73 5.01 22.65
CA GLY A 373 -8.54 5.91 23.76
C GLY A 373 -7.12 5.88 24.33
N MET A 374 -6.97 6.35 25.57
CA MET A 374 -5.69 6.34 26.30
C MET A 374 -5.64 5.14 27.24
N THR A 375 -4.52 4.43 27.26
CA THR A 375 -4.27 3.31 28.19
C THR A 375 -3.94 3.81 29.59
N ARG A 376 -3.88 2.89 30.55
CA ARG A 376 -3.40 3.20 31.93
C ARG A 376 -1.93 3.62 31.98
N LEU A 377 -1.15 3.33 30.93
CA LEU A 377 0.25 3.74 30.82
C LEU A 377 0.42 5.09 30.10
N GLY A 378 -0.67 5.79 29.76
CA GLY A 378 -0.62 7.06 29.05
C GLY A 378 -0.51 6.95 27.52
N LEU A 379 -0.44 5.73 26.98
CA LEU A 379 -0.35 5.51 25.52
C LEU A 379 -1.72 5.62 24.86
N VAL A 380 -1.79 6.23 23.69
CA VAL A 380 -3.03 6.29 22.90
C VAL A 380 -3.07 5.14 21.89
N GLU A 381 -4.18 4.43 21.89
CA GLU A 381 -4.43 3.27 21.02
C GLU A 381 -5.37 3.62 19.88
N LEU A 382 -5.00 3.24 18.68
CA LEU A 382 -5.90 3.25 17.53
C LEU A 382 -5.67 2.09 16.58
N THR A 383 -6.69 1.80 15.79
CA THR A 383 -6.58 0.86 14.67
C THR A 383 -7.06 1.52 13.39
N ARG A 384 -6.29 1.39 12.30
CA ARG A 384 -6.65 1.85 10.97
C ARG A 384 -6.69 0.66 10.02
N LYS A 385 -7.74 0.54 9.22
CA LYS A 385 -7.90 -0.57 8.28
C LYS A 385 -6.69 -0.59 7.31
N LYS A 386 -6.05 -1.75 7.16
CA LYS A 386 -4.99 -1.93 6.16
C LYS A 386 -5.63 -2.34 4.84
N GLU A 387 -5.69 -1.42 3.88
CA GLU A 387 -6.29 -1.67 2.56
C GLU A 387 -5.24 -2.00 1.51
N ARG A 388 -4.02 -1.48 1.64
CA ARG A 388 -2.90 -1.66 0.71
C ARG A 388 -1.55 -1.63 1.45
N LYS A 389 -0.47 -1.78 0.70
CA LYS A 389 0.90 -1.59 1.21
C LYS A 389 1.12 -0.11 1.53
N ASN A 390 1.80 0.17 2.65
CA ASN A 390 2.19 1.54 2.95
C ASN A 390 3.34 2.01 2.04
N ILE A 391 3.59 3.32 2.00
CA ILE A 391 4.58 3.93 1.11
C ILE A 391 6.00 3.38 1.35
N GLY A 392 6.36 3.10 2.60
CA GLY A 392 7.65 2.49 2.94
C GLY A 392 7.78 1.06 2.41
N GLU A 393 6.70 0.24 2.48
CA GLU A 393 6.69 -1.11 1.90
C GLU A 393 6.81 -1.12 0.37
N ILE A 394 6.43 -0.02 -0.29
CA ILE A 394 6.49 0.12 -1.74
C ILE A 394 7.87 0.63 -2.19
N LEU A 395 8.40 1.65 -1.51
CA LEU A 395 9.60 2.38 -1.96
C LEU A 395 10.89 1.96 -1.26
N MET A 396 10.82 1.22 -0.14
CA MET A 396 11.99 0.79 0.62
C MET A 396 12.12 -0.73 0.65
N ARG A 397 13.32 -1.20 0.89
CA ARG A 397 13.63 -2.61 1.17
C ARG A 397 14.31 -2.74 2.52
N SER A 398 14.23 -3.90 3.14
CA SER A 398 14.99 -4.19 4.35
C SER A 398 16.49 -4.00 4.09
N CYS A 399 17.17 -3.40 5.04
CA CYS A 399 18.63 -3.22 4.98
C CYS A 399 19.31 -4.58 4.96
N PRO A 400 20.17 -4.91 3.98
CA PRO A 400 20.82 -6.21 3.91
C PRO A 400 21.81 -6.46 5.05
N SER A 401 22.33 -5.38 5.69
CA SER A 401 23.28 -5.51 6.80
C SER A 401 22.60 -5.86 8.13
N CYS A 402 21.49 -5.20 8.46
CA CYS A 402 20.82 -5.40 9.75
C CYS A 402 19.48 -6.15 9.63
N GLU A 403 19.07 -6.53 8.42
CA GLU A 403 17.83 -7.27 8.12
C GLU A 403 16.56 -6.62 8.72
N GLY A 404 16.63 -5.31 8.98
CA GLY A 404 15.55 -4.52 9.56
C GLY A 404 15.65 -4.27 11.07
N SER A 405 16.64 -4.84 11.76
CA SER A 405 16.83 -4.64 13.22
C SER A 405 17.34 -3.22 13.57
N GLY A 406 17.94 -2.50 12.62
CA GLY A 406 18.60 -1.20 12.83
C GLY A 406 19.90 -1.29 13.63
N ARG A 407 20.36 -2.50 13.95
CA ARG A 407 21.59 -2.75 14.71
C ARG A 407 22.36 -3.89 14.07
N VAL A 408 23.68 -3.83 14.16
CA VAL A 408 24.62 -4.90 13.79
C VAL A 408 25.50 -5.21 15.00
N VAL A 409 26.14 -6.36 15.00
CA VAL A 409 27.13 -6.73 16.02
C VAL A 409 28.30 -5.75 15.92
N THR A 410 28.87 -5.32 17.06
CA THR A 410 29.99 -4.38 17.05
C THR A 410 31.25 -5.05 16.49
N GLU A 411 32.11 -4.25 15.89
CA GLU A 411 33.34 -4.71 15.27
C GLU A 411 34.26 -5.39 16.26
N GLU A 412 34.27 -4.94 17.52
CA GLU A 412 35.05 -5.57 18.62
C GLU A 412 34.54 -6.98 18.93
N GLU A 413 33.21 -7.16 18.95
CA GLU A 413 32.63 -8.47 19.20
C GLU A 413 32.86 -9.41 18.02
N VAL A 414 32.78 -8.93 16.77
CA VAL A 414 33.12 -9.71 15.58
C VAL A 414 34.60 -10.12 15.62
N ALA A 415 35.49 -9.19 15.95
CA ALA A 415 36.92 -9.46 16.11
C ALA A 415 37.20 -10.48 17.23
N ARG A 416 36.44 -10.43 18.34
CA ARG A 416 36.52 -11.40 19.43
C ARG A 416 36.12 -12.80 18.95
N ARG A 417 34.99 -12.94 18.27
CA ARG A 417 34.48 -14.21 17.70
C ARG A 417 35.48 -14.80 16.70
N PHE A 418 35.98 -13.97 15.80
CA PHE A 418 37.02 -14.38 14.85
C PHE A 418 38.24 -14.94 15.55
N ARG A 419 38.76 -14.25 16.57
CA ARG A 419 39.90 -14.75 17.35
C ARG A 419 39.65 -16.07 18.07
N GLU A 420 38.45 -16.26 18.62
CA GLU A 420 38.04 -17.51 19.25
C GLU A 420 38.00 -18.67 18.25
N GLU A 421 37.45 -18.44 17.07
CA GLU A 421 37.40 -19.43 16.00
C GLU A 421 38.80 -19.80 15.51
N VAL A 422 39.63 -18.78 15.28
CA VAL A 422 41.05 -18.97 14.93
C VAL A 422 41.76 -19.81 16.00
N ARG A 423 41.57 -19.52 17.30
CA ARG A 423 42.14 -20.33 18.41
C ARG A 423 41.64 -21.78 18.36
N GLY A 424 40.38 -21.98 18.02
CA GLY A 424 39.82 -23.33 17.86
C GLY A 424 40.49 -24.09 16.73
N LEU A 425 40.69 -23.48 15.58
CA LEU A 425 41.33 -24.09 14.41
C LEU A 425 42.81 -24.44 14.69
N ILE A 426 43.53 -23.57 15.36
CA ILE A 426 44.95 -23.82 15.76
C ILE A 426 45.04 -25.05 16.66
N ARG A 427 44.16 -25.16 17.66
CA ARG A 427 44.18 -26.28 18.62
C ARG A 427 43.76 -27.62 18.02
N HIS A 428 42.80 -27.61 17.08
CA HIS A 428 42.25 -28.84 16.52
C HIS A 428 42.92 -29.32 15.23
N GLN A 429 43.49 -28.40 14.45
CA GLN A 429 44.05 -28.72 13.12
C GLN A 429 45.54 -28.51 13.01
N GLU A 430 46.25 -28.13 14.11
CA GLU A 430 47.69 -27.80 14.12
C GLU A 430 48.06 -26.83 12.97
N ALA A 431 47.17 -25.83 12.69
CA ALA A 431 47.37 -24.91 11.60
C ALA A 431 48.59 -24.01 11.84
N GLU A 432 49.46 -23.92 10.83
CA GLU A 432 50.62 -23.04 10.82
C GLU A 432 50.32 -21.65 10.29
N ALA A 433 49.28 -21.55 9.46
CA ALA A 433 48.80 -20.29 8.90
C ALA A 433 47.29 -20.31 8.63
N ILE A 434 46.66 -19.14 8.70
CA ILE A 434 45.23 -18.91 8.42
C ILE A 434 45.10 -17.79 7.41
N VAL A 435 44.25 -18.01 6.39
CA VAL A 435 43.86 -16.98 5.41
C VAL A 435 42.41 -16.61 5.67
N ALA A 436 42.16 -15.32 5.87
CA ALA A 436 40.82 -14.83 6.15
C ALA A 436 40.49 -13.55 5.37
N ALA A 437 39.17 -13.33 5.09
CA ALA A 437 38.63 -12.06 4.63
C ALA A 437 37.80 -11.42 5.75
N LEU A 438 38.07 -10.16 6.04
CA LEU A 438 37.47 -9.41 7.13
C LEU A 438 36.92 -8.07 6.62
N PRO A 439 35.81 -7.59 7.19
CA PRO A 439 35.38 -6.19 6.97
C PRO A 439 36.51 -5.23 7.37
N PRO A 440 36.65 -4.07 6.68
CA PRO A 440 37.79 -3.15 6.93
C PRO A 440 37.97 -2.76 8.38
N ALA A 441 36.89 -2.40 9.10
CA ALA A 441 36.99 -2.02 10.52
C ALA A 441 37.41 -3.18 11.43
N VAL A 442 36.87 -4.38 11.20
CA VAL A 442 37.28 -5.61 11.96
C VAL A 442 38.73 -5.95 11.67
N HIS A 443 39.15 -5.85 10.41
CA HIS A 443 40.56 -6.07 10.03
C HIS A 443 41.48 -5.14 10.82
N ASP A 444 41.16 -3.85 10.92
CA ASP A 444 42.00 -2.86 11.61
C ASP A 444 42.13 -3.17 13.12
N ILE A 445 41.02 -3.58 13.76
CA ILE A 445 41.03 -4.05 15.15
C ILE A 445 41.93 -5.28 15.31
N ILE A 446 41.80 -6.25 14.42
CA ILE A 446 42.65 -7.47 14.48
C ILE A 446 44.14 -7.14 14.31
N GLN A 447 44.48 -6.27 13.36
CA GLN A 447 45.87 -5.84 13.14
C GLN A 447 46.46 -5.12 14.37
N GLN A 448 45.70 -4.27 15.03
CA GLN A 448 46.13 -3.56 16.24
C GLN A 448 46.33 -4.50 17.44
N THR A 449 45.52 -5.54 17.56
CA THR A 449 45.55 -6.47 18.70
C THR A 449 46.49 -7.65 18.51
N LEU A 450 46.98 -7.90 17.28
CA LEU A 450 47.97 -8.97 17.00
C LEU A 450 49.36 -8.70 17.65
N VAL A 451 49.66 -7.45 18.02
CA VAL A 451 50.94 -7.06 18.62
C VAL A 451 51.13 -7.67 20.03
N ASP A 452 50.05 -7.97 20.76
CA ASP A 452 50.05 -8.46 22.15
C ASP A 452 49.45 -9.87 22.33
N ASP A 453 49.13 -10.60 21.27
CA ASP A 453 48.39 -11.87 21.36
C ASP A 453 49.36 -13.07 21.29
N PRO A 454 49.16 -14.15 22.10
CA PRO A 454 49.95 -15.40 22.08
C PRO A 454 49.85 -16.23 20.77
N PHE A 455 49.26 -15.69 19.72
CA PHE A 455 49.27 -16.24 18.34
C PHE A 455 50.62 -16.13 17.61
N THR A 456 51.71 -15.80 18.30
CA THR A 456 53.05 -15.58 17.75
C THR A 456 53.61 -16.76 16.92
N TYR A 457 52.92 -17.90 16.92
CA TYR A 457 53.40 -19.11 16.18
C TYR A 457 52.60 -19.38 14.89
N VAL A 458 51.47 -18.70 14.65
CA VAL A 458 50.61 -18.89 13.48
C VAL A 458 50.58 -17.63 12.62
N GLU A 459 50.84 -17.77 11.34
CA GLU A 459 50.80 -16.66 10.39
C GLU A 459 49.35 -16.33 10.01
N LEU A 460 48.83 -15.18 10.45
CA LEU A 460 47.52 -14.70 10.04
C LEU A 460 47.62 -13.79 8.82
N LEU A 461 47.09 -14.26 7.69
CA LEU A 461 47.01 -13.56 6.43
C LEU A 461 45.55 -13.05 6.25
N ALA A 462 45.27 -11.86 6.76
CA ALA A 462 43.95 -11.27 6.71
C ALA A 462 43.83 -10.24 5.57
N LYS A 463 42.81 -10.37 4.74
CA LYS A 463 42.51 -9.45 3.64
C LYS A 463 41.32 -8.58 4.01
N ARG A 464 41.38 -7.27 3.72
CA ARG A 464 40.25 -6.38 3.81
C ARG A 464 39.25 -6.70 2.68
N ASP A 465 38.00 -6.99 3.03
CA ASP A 465 36.93 -7.22 2.06
C ASP A 465 35.71 -6.31 2.36
N PRO A 466 35.57 -5.20 1.60
CA PRO A 466 34.48 -4.27 1.81
C PRO A 466 33.12 -4.80 1.33
N THR A 467 33.08 -6.00 0.70
CA THR A 467 31.83 -6.63 0.25
C THR A 467 31.15 -7.44 1.33
N LEU A 468 31.86 -7.78 2.41
CA LEU A 468 31.32 -8.49 3.56
C LEU A 468 30.40 -7.58 4.38
N LYS A 469 29.35 -8.16 5.00
CA LYS A 469 28.56 -7.44 5.99
C LYS A 469 29.43 -7.06 7.19
N PRO A 470 29.08 -6.01 7.95
CA PRO A 470 29.86 -5.58 9.12
C PRO A 470 30.11 -6.66 10.16
N ASP A 471 29.20 -7.64 10.27
CA ASP A 471 29.23 -8.76 11.23
C ASP A 471 29.60 -10.11 10.60
N GLU A 472 30.09 -10.10 9.35
CA GLU A 472 30.47 -11.30 8.61
C GLU A 472 32.01 -11.35 8.46
N TYR A 473 32.59 -12.54 8.60
CA TYR A 473 33.95 -12.81 8.18
C TYR A 473 34.04 -14.17 7.52
N LYS A 474 35.11 -14.42 6.75
CA LYS A 474 35.32 -15.70 6.08
C LYS A 474 36.74 -16.22 6.37
N ILE A 475 36.87 -17.42 6.95
CA ILE A 475 38.11 -18.15 7.00
C ILE A 475 38.21 -18.98 5.72
N MET A 476 39.11 -18.63 4.84
CA MET A 476 39.29 -19.25 3.52
C MET A 476 40.18 -20.46 3.56
N TYR A 477 41.15 -20.45 4.47
CA TYR A 477 42.10 -21.57 4.64
C TYR A 477 42.68 -21.60 6.05
N ALA A 478 42.91 -22.80 6.58
CA ALA A 478 43.65 -23.05 7.80
C ALA A 478 44.51 -24.30 7.57
N GLY A 479 45.85 -24.19 7.71
CA GLY A 479 46.75 -25.30 7.42
C GLY A 479 48.20 -24.87 7.26
N LYS A 480 48.92 -25.46 6.28
CA LYS A 480 50.35 -25.23 6.06
C LYS A 480 50.67 -23.83 5.53
N ARG A 481 51.77 -23.24 6.02
CA ARG A 481 52.16 -21.85 5.68
C ARG A 481 52.41 -21.62 4.20
N GLU A 482 53.01 -22.58 3.48
CA GLU A 482 53.29 -22.43 2.04
C GLU A 482 52.02 -22.33 1.19
N GLU A 483 50.99 -23.12 1.52
CA GLU A 483 49.70 -23.09 0.81
C GLU A 483 48.91 -21.79 1.12
N ALA A 484 48.95 -21.37 2.39
CA ALA A 484 48.33 -20.12 2.81
C ALA A 484 48.88 -18.91 2.02
N ARG A 485 50.19 -18.81 1.87
CA ARG A 485 50.85 -17.73 1.12
C ARG A 485 50.51 -17.74 -0.37
N ARG A 486 50.30 -18.95 -0.98
CA ARG A 486 49.85 -19.06 -2.38
C ARG A 486 48.40 -18.61 -2.57
N LEU A 487 47.55 -18.83 -1.59
CA LEU A 487 46.14 -18.41 -1.65
C LEU A 487 45.94 -16.91 -1.34
N PHE A 488 46.91 -16.31 -0.65
CA PHE A 488 46.87 -14.89 -0.29
C PHE A 488 47.46 -13.98 -1.38
N SER A 489 48.41 -14.49 -2.18
CA SER A 489 49.01 -13.79 -3.32
C SER A 489 48.03 -13.62 -4.46
#